data_3e7c1fac024269c272d8e3fd2960fa49
#
_entry.id   3e7c1fac024269c272d8e3fd2960fa49
#
_cell.length_a   1.000
_cell.length_b   1.000
_cell.length_c   1.000
_cell.angle_alpha   90.00
_cell.angle_beta   90.00
_cell.angle_gamma   90.00
#
_symmetry.space_group_name_H-M   'P 1'
#
loop_
_entity.id
_entity.type
_entity.pdbx_description
1 polymer ?
#
loop_
_entity_poly.entity_id
_entity_poly.type
_entity_poly.pdbx_seq_one_letter_code
_entity_poly.pdbx_strand_id
1 'polypeptide(L)'
;MEKLPLGLVLDLHKVVPYKTGSWRTLMPVNIMQTPPCTHACPAGNDIRGFLRVLAEKEDYEQAWHVLTRTNPLPATCGRVCPHPCEAGCNRRDFDSSVAINNSERCVGDYGLENNLEHKKLVAGRKEKIAVIGSGPAGLSCAFHLAKRGFKVKMFEANGEPGGWMRYGIPPYRLPNYILKQEIDNILRLGIDLECNVKVGVNIPLDQLTREYNAVFLGVGAQKGLGIDVPGKDAENVYTGVDFLKQVNSGKWMEIGKDVVVIGGGNTAMDCARVSKRLGANVSVVYRRTRMEMPAITAEIDEAMEERIMFRYHTNPVKLVTDEGRVVGIFSIQMELKEPDASGRARPVPITGSEAFIPADTVIMATGQAVDYDGIDVQTVDNQWMYTNEHLMTSMEGVFAGGDAVAGLETVSLAIGQGTQAASAIEDYIEGNVESNLAQPPVVYSRDLNTYYYNKQKQFNKEAVSIHTRLKNFREIYPSFDLKDIIEESKRCFSCGLCFHCGNCYMYCPDSAVKISPSTGGYEFDLDFCKGCGLCAKECPCHYIQLTLEK
;
A
#
# COMPACT_ATOMS: atom_id res chain seq x y z
N MET A 1 -0.04 12.38 68.20
CA MET A 1 -0.36 12.84 66.86
C MET A 1 0.17 14.27 66.71
N GLU A 2 1.33 14.43 66.13
CA GLU A 2 1.82 15.75 65.75
C GLU A 2 0.90 16.31 64.67
N LYS A 3 0.32 17.47 64.92
CA LYS A 3 -0.48 18.19 63.96
C LYS A 3 0.45 18.67 62.86
N LEU A 4 0.33 18.07 61.66
CA LEU A 4 0.96 18.60 60.47
C LEU A 4 0.41 20.00 60.21
N PRO A 5 1.24 21.01 59.91
CA PRO A 5 0.77 22.33 59.56
C PRO A 5 -0.07 22.27 58.30
N LEU A 6 -1.23 22.92 58.34
CA LEU A 6 -2.07 23.16 57.16
C LEU A 6 -1.30 24.09 56.22
N GLY A 7 -0.65 23.55 55.26
CA GLY A 7 0.09 24.30 54.25
C GLY A 7 1.48 23.75 54.01
N LEU A 8 1.61 22.92 53.08
CA LEU A 8 2.55 22.99 51.97
C LEU A 8 4.06 23.02 52.21
N VAL A 9 4.59 22.47 53.27
CA VAL A 9 5.98 22.03 53.18
C VAL A 9 6.02 20.58 53.62
N LEU A 10 5.91 19.70 52.69
CA LEU A 10 6.23 18.30 52.90
C LEU A 10 7.75 18.18 53.04
N ASP A 11 8.20 17.86 54.23
CA ASP A 11 9.54 17.37 54.44
C ASP A 11 9.66 16.08 53.58
N LEU A 12 10.40 16.15 52.51
CA LEU A 12 10.61 15.04 51.55
C LEU A 12 11.27 13.82 52.22
N HIS A 13 11.75 13.93 53.44
CA HIS A 13 12.34 12.86 54.23
C HIS A 13 11.37 12.22 55.22
N LYS A 14 10.16 12.77 55.41
CA LYS A 14 9.13 12.17 56.26
C LYS A 14 8.13 11.37 55.44
N VAL A 15 7.84 10.15 55.88
CA VAL A 15 6.78 9.30 55.30
C VAL A 15 5.45 10.05 55.41
N VAL A 16 4.85 10.40 54.27
CA VAL A 16 3.54 11.07 54.22
C VAL A 16 2.48 10.07 54.74
N PRO A 17 1.80 10.34 55.86
CA PRO A 17 0.91 9.36 56.50
C PRO A 17 -0.43 9.18 55.75
N TYR A 18 -0.76 10.02 54.79
CA TYR A 18 -2.06 10.02 54.11
C TYR A 18 -1.92 9.52 52.67
N LYS A 19 -2.39 8.30 52.42
CA LYS A 19 -2.55 7.73 51.09
C LYS A 19 -3.85 8.26 50.47
N THR A 20 -3.76 9.18 49.54
CA THR A 20 -4.91 9.81 48.88
C THR A 20 -5.61 8.89 47.84
N GLY A 21 -5.06 7.72 47.57
CA GLY A 21 -5.59 6.75 46.61
C GLY A 21 -6.99 6.25 46.94
N SER A 22 -7.38 6.22 48.22
CA SER A 22 -8.74 5.84 48.63
C SER A 22 -9.84 6.81 48.18
N TRP A 23 -9.48 7.97 47.65
CA TRP A 23 -10.44 9.01 47.19
C TRP A 23 -10.81 8.83 45.71
N ARG A 24 -10.10 8.01 44.96
CA ARG A 24 -10.36 7.87 43.54
C ARG A 24 -11.52 6.92 43.26
N THR A 25 -12.22 7.19 42.19
CA THR A 25 -13.20 6.29 41.52
C THR A 25 -12.74 5.92 40.12
N LEU A 26 -11.82 6.70 39.57
CA LEU A 26 -11.18 6.46 38.26
C LEU A 26 -9.68 6.32 38.47
N MET A 27 -9.07 5.35 37.79
CA MET A 27 -7.62 5.18 37.82
C MET A 27 -7.01 5.36 36.43
N PRO A 28 -5.81 5.98 36.32
CA PRO A 28 -5.10 6.08 35.06
C PRO A 28 -4.50 4.71 34.67
N VAL A 29 -4.61 4.38 33.40
CA VAL A 29 -4.01 3.18 32.79
C VAL A 29 -3.28 3.54 31.52
N ASN A 30 -2.19 2.83 31.26
CA ASN A 30 -1.45 2.93 30.01
C ASN A 30 -2.07 1.98 28.99
N ILE A 31 -2.62 2.51 27.91
CA ILE A 31 -3.27 1.73 26.85
C ILE A 31 -2.58 2.00 25.53
N MET A 32 -1.88 0.99 25.01
CA MET A 32 -1.36 1.04 23.65
C MET A 32 -2.52 0.99 22.66
N GLN A 33 -2.52 1.90 21.70
CA GLN A 33 -3.55 1.99 20.67
C GLN A 33 -2.93 1.97 19.27
N THR A 34 -3.74 1.62 18.28
CA THR A 34 -3.31 1.60 16.88
C THR A 34 -3.38 3.01 16.29
N PRO A 35 -2.30 3.53 15.68
CA PRO A 35 -2.37 4.79 14.96
C PRO A 35 -3.16 4.61 13.67
N PRO A 36 -3.98 5.59 13.25
CA PRO A 36 -4.83 5.44 12.06
C PRO A 36 -4.03 5.30 10.77
N CYS A 37 -2.81 5.81 10.69
CA CYS A 37 -1.93 5.58 9.54
C CYS A 37 -1.54 4.10 9.38
N THR A 38 -1.19 3.40 10.47
CA THR A 38 -0.93 1.95 10.45
C THR A 38 -2.20 1.16 10.15
N HIS A 39 -3.35 1.55 10.74
CA HIS A 39 -4.64 0.92 10.48
C HIS A 39 -5.05 1.03 9.00
N ALA A 40 -4.76 2.16 8.36
CA ALA A 40 -5.07 2.41 6.95
C ALA A 40 -4.04 1.78 5.98
N CYS A 41 -2.90 1.28 6.46
CA CYS A 41 -1.86 0.71 5.60
C CYS A 41 -2.22 -0.73 5.20
N PRO A 42 -2.46 -1.03 3.92
CA PRO A 42 -2.83 -2.38 3.50
C PRO A 42 -1.69 -3.40 3.71
N ALA A 43 -0.43 -2.95 3.65
CA ALA A 43 0.75 -3.79 3.91
C ALA A 43 1.02 -3.99 5.41
N GLY A 44 0.26 -3.36 6.31
CA GLY A 44 0.42 -3.49 7.75
C GLY A 44 1.71 -2.88 8.32
N ASN A 45 2.28 -1.87 7.66
CA ASN A 45 3.53 -1.25 8.09
C ASN A 45 3.42 -0.64 9.49
N ASP A 46 4.42 -0.86 10.34
CA ASP A 46 4.58 -0.11 11.60
C ASP A 46 5.09 1.31 11.32
N ILE A 47 4.18 2.14 10.81
CA ILE A 47 4.49 3.51 10.37
C ILE A 47 4.99 4.36 11.53
N ARG A 48 4.31 4.30 12.67
CA ARG A 48 4.73 5.01 13.88
C ARG A 48 6.11 4.55 14.34
N GLY A 49 6.37 3.25 14.25
CA GLY A 49 7.65 2.67 14.68
C GLY A 49 8.83 3.16 13.86
N PHE A 50 8.77 3.10 12.52
CA PHE A 50 9.90 3.55 11.70
C PHE A 50 10.09 5.06 11.73
N LEU A 51 9.00 5.86 11.73
CA LEU A 51 9.10 7.33 11.88
C LEU A 51 9.71 7.72 13.23
N ARG A 52 9.36 7.02 14.31
CA ARG A 52 9.95 7.24 15.62
C ARG A 52 11.45 6.96 15.65
N VAL A 53 11.89 5.88 15.03
CA VAL A 53 13.32 5.56 14.91
C VAL A 53 14.07 6.68 14.19
N LEU A 54 13.53 7.19 13.08
CA LEU A 54 14.10 8.31 12.34
C LEU A 54 14.13 9.59 13.19
N ALA A 55 13.04 9.91 13.88
CA ALA A 55 12.92 11.15 14.67
C ALA A 55 13.82 11.19 15.91
N GLU A 56 13.96 10.05 16.63
CA GLU A 56 14.66 9.97 17.92
C GLU A 56 16.12 9.53 17.80
N LYS A 57 16.43 8.66 16.81
CA LYS A 57 17.76 8.03 16.70
C LYS A 57 18.51 8.42 15.43
N GLU A 58 17.81 8.99 14.45
CA GLU A 58 18.34 9.30 13.11
C GLU A 58 18.96 8.06 12.42
N ASP A 59 18.42 6.86 12.76
CA ASP A 59 18.95 5.56 12.35
C ASP A 59 18.10 4.97 11.21
N TYR A 60 18.58 5.13 9.98
CA TYR A 60 17.91 4.64 8.78
C TYR A 60 17.94 3.11 8.65
N GLU A 61 19.02 2.46 9.10
CA GLU A 61 19.14 1.00 9.06
C GLU A 61 18.09 0.38 10.00
N GLN A 62 17.98 0.88 11.23
CA GLN A 62 16.95 0.42 12.15
C GLN A 62 15.54 0.72 11.63
N ALA A 63 15.32 1.89 11.02
CA ALA A 63 14.04 2.23 10.39
C ALA A 63 13.69 1.26 9.25
N TRP A 64 14.65 0.90 8.40
CA TRP A 64 14.51 -0.10 7.35
C TRP A 64 14.14 -1.47 7.94
N HIS A 65 14.80 -1.89 9.02
CA HIS A 65 14.47 -3.14 9.70
C HIS A 65 13.05 -3.15 10.29
N VAL A 66 12.55 -2.01 10.81
CA VAL A 66 11.17 -1.90 11.28
C VAL A 66 10.21 -2.04 10.12
N LEU A 67 10.44 -1.32 9.02
CA LEU A 67 9.57 -1.27 7.86
C LEU A 67 9.51 -2.63 7.15
N THR A 68 10.64 -3.30 7.00
CA THR A 68 10.75 -4.60 6.32
C THR A 68 10.33 -5.80 7.18
N ARG A 69 9.75 -5.57 8.34
CA ARG A 69 9.05 -6.65 9.08
C ARG A 69 7.82 -7.14 8.32
N THR A 70 7.10 -6.22 7.68
CA THR A 70 5.85 -6.48 6.97
C THR A 70 5.95 -6.22 5.47
N ASN A 71 6.70 -5.19 5.04
CA ASN A 71 6.81 -4.81 3.64
C ASN A 71 8.22 -5.11 3.10
N PRO A 72 8.40 -6.13 2.25
CA PRO A 72 9.70 -6.46 1.67
C PRO A 72 10.12 -5.53 0.52
N LEU A 73 9.25 -4.61 0.06
CA LEU A 73 9.42 -3.76 -1.11
C LEU A 73 9.23 -2.26 -0.77
N PRO A 74 9.94 -1.71 0.24
CA PRO A 74 9.71 -0.33 0.70
C PRO A 74 10.09 0.73 -0.35
N ALA A 75 11.16 0.53 -1.13
CA ALA A 75 11.54 1.46 -2.18
C ALA A 75 10.52 1.49 -3.32
N THR A 76 9.94 0.33 -3.67
CA THR A 76 8.83 0.21 -4.64
C THR A 76 7.56 0.86 -4.09
N CYS A 77 7.11 0.51 -2.88
CA CYS A 77 5.90 1.07 -2.28
C CYS A 77 5.99 2.59 -2.11
N GLY A 78 7.15 3.10 -1.68
CA GLY A 78 7.40 4.55 -1.58
C GLY A 78 7.34 5.31 -2.92
N ARG A 79 7.21 4.59 -4.05
CA ARG A 79 7.05 5.16 -5.40
C ARG A 79 5.64 5.01 -5.97
N VAL A 80 4.97 3.88 -5.71
CA VAL A 80 3.74 3.53 -6.44
C VAL A 80 2.51 3.36 -5.55
N CYS A 81 2.66 3.33 -4.23
CA CYS A 81 1.54 3.26 -3.29
C CYS A 81 0.71 4.56 -3.33
N PRO A 82 -0.63 4.50 -3.36
CA PRO A 82 -1.50 5.69 -3.25
C PRO A 82 -1.55 6.28 -1.83
N HIS A 83 -0.76 5.77 -0.91
CA HIS A 83 -0.54 6.18 0.48
C HIS A 83 -1.80 6.51 1.29
N PRO A 84 -2.74 5.54 1.46
CA PRO A 84 -3.92 5.74 2.29
C PRO A 84 -3.57 6.06 3.75
N CYS A 85 -2.38 5.72 4.20
CA CYS A 85 -1.84 6.08 5.51
C CYS A 85 -1.75 7.59 5.73
N GLU A 86 -1.43 8.38 4.70
CA GLU A 86 -1.41 9.84 4.78
C GLU A 86 -2.83 10.41 4.86
N ALA A 87 -3.78 9.81 4.13
CA ALA A 87 -5.18 10.18 4.23
C ALA A 87 -5.77 9.89 5.63
N GLY A 88 -5.30 8.80 6.28
CA GLY A 88 -5.67 8.45 7.65
C GLY A 88 -4.88 9.17 8.74
N CYS A 89 -3.87 9.96 8.42
CA CYS A 89 -3.00 10.59 9.41
C CYS A 89 -3.73 11.66 10.23
N ASN A 90 -3.76 11.52 11.56
CA ASN A 90 -4.39 12.48 12.47
C ASN A 90 -3.81 13.91 12.34
N ARG A 91 -2.55 14.03 11.92
CA ARG A 91 -1.94 15.34 11.73
C ARG A 91 -2.58 16.14 10.61
N ARG A 92 -3.21 15.47 9.65
CA ARG A 92 -3.95 16.11 8.55
C ARG A 92 -5.00 17.13 9.05
N ASP A 93 -5.66 16.83 10.18
CA ASP A 93 -6.67 17.71 10.76
C ASP A 93 -6.07 18.91 11.50
N PHE A 94 -4.76 18.89 11.77
CA PHE A 94 -4.06 19.94 12.51
C PHE A 94 -3.35 20.94 11.58
N ASP A 95 -2.57 20.43 10.61
CA ASP A 95 -1.82 21.24 9.63
C ASP A 95 -1.72 20.54 8.25
N SER A 96 -1.07 19.40 8.18
CA SER A 96 -0.99 18.51 7.01
C SER A 96 -0.47 17.15 7.47
N SER A 97 -0.82 16.06 6.75
CA SER A 97 -0.29 14.73 7.05
C SER A 97 1.25 14.71 7.12
N VAL A 98 1.82 13.74 7.79
CA VAL A 98 3.25 13.45 7.67
C VAL A 98 3.49 12.85 6.29
N ALA A 99 4.60 13.20 5.61
CA ALA A 99 4.99 12.66 4.31
C ALA A 99 5.49 11.20 4.46
N ILE A 100 4.58 10.30 4.79
CA ILE A 100 4.86 8.90 5.15
C ILE A 100 5.41 8.15 3.93
N ASN A 101 4.78 8.32 2.77
CA ASN A 101 5.19 7.66 1.54
C ASN A 101 6.61 8.05 1.13
N ASN A 102 6.94 9.33 1.24
CA ASN A 102 8.28 9.84 0.96
C ASN A 102 9.31 9.32 1.96
N SER A 103 8.95 9.23 3.24
CA SER A 103 9.80 8.65 4.28
C SER A 103 10.06 7.17 4.04
N GLU A 104 9.02 6.41 3.67
CA GLU A 104 9.13 5.00 3.26
C GLU A 104 10.08 4.83 2.08
N ARG A 105 9.94 5.67 1.04
CA ARG A 105 10.83 5.67 -0.12
C ARG A 105 12.28 5.91 0.27
N CYS A 106 12.56 6.94 1.06
CA CYS A 106 13.93 7.27 1.47
C CYS A 106 14.57 6.16 2.31
N VAL A 107 13.81 5.54 3.21
CA VAL A 107 14.27 4.38 3.99
C VAL A 107 14.52 3.18 3.07
N GLY A 108 13.66 2.94 2.09
CA GLY A 108 13.83 1.89 1.08
C GLY A 108 15.08 2.10 0.23
N ASP A 109 15.23 3.31 -0.33
CA ASP A 109 16.40 3.69 -1.15
C ASP A 109 17.71 3.57 -0.34
N TYR A 110 17.71 4.05 0.91
CA TYR A 110 18.85 3.88 1.83
C TYR A 110 19.23 2.41 2.01
N GLY A 111 18.24 1.53 2.19
CA GLY A 111 18.47 0.09 2.31
C GLY A 111 19.15 -0.51 1.09
N LEU A 112 18.77 -0.08 -0.12
CA LEU A 112 19.37 -0.52 -1.38
C LEU A 112 20.78 0.03 -1.56
N GLU A 113 20.99 1.34 -1.33
CA GLU A 113 22.27 2.01 -1.46
C GLU A 113 23.34 1.44 -0.49
N ASN A 114 22.91 1.03 0.71
CA ASN A 114 23.77 0.43 1.72
C ASN A 114 23.80 -1.11 1.69
N ASN A 115 23.16 -1.73 0.69
CA ASN A 115 23.10 -3.18 0.52
C ASN A 115 22.62 -3.92 1.78
N LEU A 116 21.60 -3.38 2.47
CA LEU A 116 21.02 -4.02 3.64
C LEU A 116 20.33 -5.33 3.24
N GLU A 117 20.54 -6.38 4.02
CA GLU A 117 20.06 -7.72 3.72
C GLU A 117 18.99 -8.19 4.72
N HIS A 118 18.01 -8.93 4.19
CA HIS A 118 17.04 -9.63 5.02
C HIS A 118 17.66 -10.86 5.69
N LYS A 119 17.25 -11.12 6.92
CA LYS A 119 17.72 -12.30 7.69
C LYS A 119 16.57 -13.26 7.98
N LYS A 120 16.85 -14.56 7.95
CA LYS A 120 15.90 -15.58 8.42
C LYS A 120 15.66 -15.39 9.92
N LEU A 121 14.42 -15.59 10.35
CA LEU A 121 14.04 -15.47 11.76
C LEU A 121 14.34 -16.76 12.53
N VAL A 122 14.22 -17.90 11.86
CA VAL A 122 14.36 -19.25 12.44
C VAL A 122 15.18 -20.17 11.55
N ALA A 123 15.60 -21.29 12.09
CA ALA A 123 16.29 -22.35 11.35
C ALA A 123 15.40 -22.95 10.25
N GLY A 124 16.02 -23.56 9.22
CA GLY A 124 15.30 -24.13 8.09
C GLY A 124 14.35 -25.26 8.49
N ARG A 125 13.12 -25.20 7.97
CA ARG A 125 12.08 -26.22 8.07
C ARG A 125 12.23 -27.26 6.95
N LYS A 126 11.50 -28.38 7.06
CA LYS A 126 11.48 -29.43 6.02
C LYS A 126 10.44 -29.17 4.95
N GLU A 127 9.35 -28.51 5.34
CA GLU A 127 8.17 -28.25 4.54
C GLU A 127 8.51 -27.38 3.34
N LYS A 128 7.92 -27.77 2.18
CA LYS A 128 8.12 -27.13 0.90
C LYS A 128 6.84 -26.39 0.49
N ILE A 129 6.98 -25.16 0.07
CA ILE A 129 5.87 -24.33 -0.40
C ILE A 129 6.12 -23.92 -1.83
N ALA A 130 5.10 -24.09 -2.70
CA ALA A 130 5.11 -23.55 -4.05
C ALA A 130 4.41 -22.18 -4.06
N VAL A 131 5.05 -21.18 -4.66
CA VAL A 131 4.47 -19.85 -4.90
C VAL A 131 4.37 -19.63 -6.40
N ILE A 132 3.16 -19.41 -6.90
CA ILE A 132 2.87 -19.26 -8.32
C ILE A 132 2.62 -17.79 -8.62
N GLY A 133 3.52 -17.21 -9.44
CA GLY A 133 3.57 -15.79 -9.75
C GLY A 133 4.50 -15.01 -8.83
N SER A 134 5.34 -14.17 -9.44
CA SER A 134 6.33 -13.31 -8.77
C SER A 134 5.90 -11.84 -8.74
N GLY A 135 4.60 -11.57 -8.77
CA GLY A 135 4.03 -10.27 -8.48
C GLY A 135 4.16 -9.89 -7.00
N PRO A 136 3.64 -8.71 -6.58
CA PRO A 136 3.80 -8.24 -5.20
C PRO A 136 3.25 -9.20 -4.15
N ALA A 137 2.11 -9.86 -4.41
CA ALA A 137 1.53 -10.84 -3.49
C ALA A 137 2.43 -12.09 -3.35
N GLY A 138 2.90 -12.64 -4.48
CA GLY A 138 3.79 -13.82 -4.46
C GLY A 138 5.14 -13.53 -3.81
N LEU A 139 5.76 -12.39 -4.13
CA LEU A 139 7.02 -11.96 -3.52
C LEU A 139 6.89 -11.77 -2.01
N SER A 140 5.79 -11.14 -1.54
CA SER A 140 5.52 -10.96 -0.12
C SER A 140 5.28 -12.30 0.59
N CYS A 141 4.47 -13.17 0.02
CA CYS A 141 4.22 -14.51 0.57
C CYS A 141 5.51 -15.31 0.68
N ALA A 142 6.30 -15.38 -0.39
CA ALA A 142 7.58 -16.08 -0.42
C ALA A 142 8.58 -15.52 0.59
N PHE A 143 8.66 -14.19 0.70
CA PHE A 143 9.50 -13.51 1.68
C PHE A 143 9.17 -13.93 3.12
N HIS A 144 7.90 -13.84 3.50
CA HIS A 144 7.47 -14.16 4.86
C HIS A 144 7.63 -15.63 5.19
N LEU A 145 7.36 -16.54 4.24
CA LEU A 145 7.59 -17.97 4.41
C LEU A 145 9.08 -18.31 4.54
N ALA A 146 9.93 -17.72 3.68
CA ALA A 146 11.37 -17.94 3.73
C ALA A 146 11.99 -17.42 5.04
N LYS A 147 11.53 -16.26 5.56
CA LYS A 147 11.92 -15.75 6.88
C LYS A 147 11.55 -16.71 8.01
N ARG A 148 10.41 -17.41 7.91
CA ARG A 148 9.94 -18.43 8.86
C ARG A 148 10.58 -19.80 8.64
N GLY A 149 11.58 -19.90 7.75
CA GLY A 149 12.41 -21.07 7.52
C GLY A 149 11.85 -22.10 6.53
N PHE A 150 10.68 -21.87 5.92
CA PHE A 150 10.14 -22.77 4.89
C PHE A 150 11.04 -22.81 3.64
N LYS A 151 11.01 -23.95 2.95
CA LYS A 151 11.64 -24.08 1.63
C LYS A 151 10.67 -23.59 0.57
N VAL A 152 10.97 -22.45 -0.05
CA VAL A 152 10.07 -21.83 -1.01
C VAL A 152 10.63 -21.99 -2.42
N LYS A 153 9.79 -22.51 -3.34
CA LYS A 153 10.02 -22.47 -4.77
C LYS A 153 8.96 -21.59 -5.42
N MET A 154 9.41 -20.63 -6.22
CA MET A 154 8.58 -19.70 -6.94
C MET A 154 8.60 -20.00 -8.43
N PHE A 155 7.43 -19.99 -9.07
CA PHE A 155 7.26 -20.18 -10.51
C PHE A 155 6.73 -18.90 -11.15
N GLU A 156 7.40 -18.42 -12.18
CA GLU A 156 7.03 -17.20 -12.91
C GLU A 156 6.82 -17.49 -14.39
N ALA A 157 5.67 -17.07 -14.92
CA ALA A 157 5.33 -17.32 -16.32
C ALA A 157 6.15 -16.48 -17.31
N ASN A 158 6.58 -15.30 -16.91
CA ASN A 158 7.39 -14.42 -17.75
C ASN A 158 8.90 -14.68 -17.54
N GLY A 159 9.73 -14.06 -18.40
CA GLY A 159 11.19 -14.21 -18.36
C GLY A 159 11.87 -13.54 -17.17
N GLU A 160 11.20 -12.57 -16.52
CA GLU A 160 11.71 -11.85 -15.36
C GLU A 160 10.65 -11.69 -14.28
N PRO A 161 11.04 -11.71 -12.99
CA PRO A 161 10.11 -11.54 -11.88
C PRO A 161 9.67 -10.09 -11.71
N GLY A 162 8.52 -9.90 -11.02
CA GLY A 162 8.00 -8.59 -10.64
C GLY A 162 6.54 -8.37 -11.02
N GLY A 163 5.95 -9.25 -11.84
CA GLY A 163 4.54 -9.17 -12.24
C GLY A 163 4.19 -7.80 -12.82
N TRP A 164 3.03 -7.25 -12.42
CA TRP A 164 2.57 -5.95 -12.93
C TRP A 164 3.46 -4.77 -12.53
N MET A 165 4.24 -4.86 -11.45
CA MET A 165 5.25 -3.85 -11.09
C MET A 165 6.31 -3.68 -12.20
N ARG A 166 6.70 -4.76 -12.87
CA ARG A 166 7.67 -4.75 -13.97
C ARG A 166 7.03 -4.49 -15.32
N TYR A 167 5.92 -5.19 -15.62
CA TYR A 167 5.36 -5.22 -16.96
C TYR A 167 4.25 -4.18 -17.18
N GLY A 168 3.65 -3.66 -16.11
CA GLY A 168 2.57 -2.68 -16.17
C GLY A 168 3.02 -1.27 -15.80
N ILE A 169 3.71 -1.10 -14.68
CA ILE A 169 4.09 0.23 -14.18
C ILE A 169 5.27 0.77 -15.00
N PRO A 170 5.14 1.97 -15.60
CA PRO A 170 6.20 2.53 -16.43
C PRO A 170 7.46 2.91 -15.63
N PRO A 171 8.67 2.84 -16.25
CA PRO A 171 9.95 3.12 -15.57
C PRO A 171 10.07 4.54 -14.99
N TYR A 172 9.33 5.53 -15.49
CA TYR A 172 9.33 6.89 -14.94
C TYR A 172 8.59 6.99 -13.60
N ARG A 173 7.77 5.97 -13.23
CA ARG A 173 7.16 5.81 -11.91
C ARG A 173 7.95 4.84 -11.04
N LEU A 174 8.37 3.70 -11.61
CA LEU A 174 9.13 2.66 -10.92
C LEU A 174 10.31 2.20 -11.78
N PRO A 175 11.52 2.70 -11.53
CA PRO A 175 12.69 2.27 -12.27
C PRO A 175 12.97 0.76 -12.09
N ASN A 176 13.18 0.05 -13.21
CA ASN A 176 13.38 -1.40 -13.20
C ASN A 176 14.57 -1.86 -12.33
N TYR A 177 15.61 -1.03 -12.19
CA TYR A 177 16.76 -1.37 -11.36
C TYR A 177 16.43 -1.38 -9.87
N ILE A 178 15.55 -0.48 -9.39
CA ILE A 178 15.06 -0.46 -8.01
C ILE A 178 14.29 -1.75 -7.72
N LEU A 179 13.30 -2.05 -8.56
CA LEU A 179 12.51 -3.27 -8.41
C LEU A 179 13.39 -4.53 -8.43
N LYS A 180 14.36 -4.58 -9.34
CA LYS A 180 15.30 -5.71 -9.44
C LYS A 180 16.10 -5.89 -8.15
N GLN A 181 16.65 -4.82 -7.60
CA GLN A 181 17.46 -4.88 -6.37
C GLN A 181 16.63 -5.37 -5.16
N GLU A 182 15.38 -4.90 -5.01
CA GLU A 182 14.50 -5.38 -3.95
C GLU A 182 14.15 -6.87 -4.14
N ILE A 183 13.84 -7.29 -5.36
CA ILE A 183 13.57 -8.72 -5.65
C ILE A 183 14.82 -9.57 -5.39
N ASP A 184 16.00 -9.15 -5.86
CA ASP A 184 17.24 -9.87 -5.62
C ASP A 184 17.51 -10.03 -4.11
N ASN A 185 17.21 -9.00 -3.31
CA ASN A 185 17.35 -9.05 -1.86
C ASN A 185 16.38 -10.06 -1.20
N ILE A 186 15.13 -10.14 -1.69
CA ILE A 186 14.16 -11.14 -1.26
C ILE A 186 14.67 -12.55 -1.60
N LEU A 187 15.15 -12.77 -2.81
CA LEU A 187 15.63 -14.09 -3.27
C LEU A 187 16.86 -14.59 -2.50
N ARG A 188 17.70 -13.69 -1.97
CA ARG A 188 18.84 -14.04 -1.08
C ARG A 188 18.43 -14.78 0.20
N LEU A 189 17.16 -14.75 0.58
CA LEU A 189 16.65 -15.61 1.65
C LEU A 189 16.65 -17.12 1.29
N GLY A 190 17.11 -17.49 0.10
CA GLY A 190 17.18 -18.87 -0.38
C GLY A 190 15.87 -19.31 -1.03
N ILE A 191 15.12 -18.39 -1.63
CA ILE A 191 13.96 -18.68 -2.46
C ILE A 191 14.47 -19.14 -3.82
N ASP A 192 14.02 -20.32 -4.27
CA ASP A 192 14.31 -20.86 -5.60
C ASP A 192 13.29 -20.30 -6.61
N LEU A 193 13.75 -19.50 -7.57
CA LEU A 193 12.89 -18.89 -8.61
C LEU A 193 13.14 -19.55 -9.96
N GLU A 194 12.05 -20.00 -10.60
CA GLU A 194 12.06 -20.53 -11.95
C GLU A 194 11.15 -19.69 -12.85
N CYS A 195 11.78 -18.99 -13.82
CA CYS A 195 11.08 -18.16 -14.80
C CYS A 195 10.74 -18.95 -16.08
N ASN A 196 9.83 -18.40 -16.92
CA ASN A 196 9.29 -19.01 -18.13
C ASN A 196 8.51 -20.31 -17.87
N VAL A 197 7.93 -20.43 -16.67
CA VAL A 197 7.09 -21.57 -16.28
C VAL A 197 5.68 -21.07 -15.94
N LYS A 198 4.73 -21.29 -16.84
CA LYS A 198 3.30 -21.02 -16.60
C LYS A 198 2.66 -22.27 -16.00
N VAL A 199 2.33 -22.20 -14.72
CA VAL A 199 1.58 -23.27 -14.04
C VAL A 199 0.17 -23.36 -14.65
N GLY A 200 -0.32 -24.58 -14.81
CA GLY A 200 -1.53 -24.89 -15.59
C GLY A 200 -1.21 -25.26 -17.03
N VAL A 201 -0.11 -24.77 -17.60
CA VAL A 201 0.31 -25.06 -18.98
C VAL A 201 1.58 -25.92 -19.02
N ASN A 202 2.67 -25.46 -18.38
CA ASN A 202 3.95 -26.19 -18.36
C ASN A 202 3.99 -27.22 -17.22
N ILE A 203 3.39 -26.92 -16.10
CA ILE A 203 3.29 -27.79 -14.92
C ILE A 203 1.83 -27.78 -14.46
N PRO A 204 1.15 -28.93 -14.34
CA PRO A 204 -0.21 -29.01 -13.82
C PRO A 204 -0.28 -28.58 -12.33
N LEU A 205 -1.33 -27.86 -11.94
CA LEU A 205 -1.52 -27.42 -10.54
C LEU A 205 -1.61 -28.62 -9.57
N ASP A 206 -2.30 -29.69 -9.98
CA ASP A 206 -2.47 -30.91 -9.18
C ASP A 206 -1.15 -31.67 -8.96
N GLN A 207 -0.13 -31.49 -9.80
CA GLN A 207 1.22 -31.99 -9.51
C GLN A 207 1.83 -31.23 -8.33
N LEU A 208 1.72 -29.89 -8.32
CA LEU A 208 2.27 -29.06 -7.26
C LEU A 208 1.58 -29.32 -5.91
N THR A 209 0.27 -29.54 -5.90
CA THR A 209 -0.46 -29.88 -4.67
C THR A 209 -0.03 -31.23 -4.07
N ARG A 210 0.50 -32.16 -4.86
CA ARG A 210 1.05 -33.44 -4.39
C ARG A 210 2.52 -33.33 -3.93
N GLU A 211 3.30 -32.44 -4.52
CA GLU A 211 4.75 -32.32 -4.28
C GLU A 211 5.09 -31.33 -3.14
N TYR A 212 4.20 -30.39 -2.85
CA TYR A 212 4.38 -29.32 -1.86
C TYR A 212 3.36 -29.43 -0.73
N ASN A 213 3.75 -28.97 0.46
CA ASN A 213 2.88 -28.97 1.63
C ASN A 213 1.76 -27.93 1.55
N ALA A 214 1.98 -26.85 0.83
CA ALA A 214 0.98 -25.86 0.47
C ALA A 214 1.38 -25.15 -0.83
N VAL A 215 0.38 -24.55 -1.49
CA VAL A 215 0.55 -23.79 -2.75
C VAL A 215 -0.07 -22.40 -2.58
N PHE A 216 0.62 -21.35 -3.00
CA PHE A 216 0.07 -19.99 -3.09
C PHE A 216 -0.09 -19.55 -4.54
N LEU A 217 -1.30 -19.12 -4.92
CA LEU A 217 -1.65 -18.59 -6.24
C LEU A 217 -1.62 -17.06 -6.23
N GLY A 218 -0.52 -16.47 -6.69
CA GLY A 218 -0.34 -15.02 -6.86
C GLY A 218 -0.27 -14.62 -8.34
N VAL A 219 -1.10 -15.23 -9.20
CA VAL A 219 -1.05 -15.10 -10.68
C VAL A 219 -1.47 -13.72 -11.19
N GLY A 220 -2.20 -12.94 -10.38
CA GLY A 220 -2.72 -11.62 -10.74
C GLY A 220 -3.74 -11.64 -11.88
N ALA A 221 -4.08 -10.46 -12.43
CA ALA A 221 -5.00 -10.29 -13.55
C ALA A 221 -4.22 -9.86 -14.80
N GLN A 222 -3.71 -10.82 -15.55
CA GLN A 222 -2.74 -10.61 -16.65
C GLN A 222 -3.38 -10.51 -18.04
N LYS A 223 -4.71 -10.71 -18.16
CA LYS A 223 -5.44 -10.63 -19.42
C LYS A 223 -6.13 -9.28 -19.56
N GLY A 224 -5.75 -8.50 -20.55
CA GLY A 224 -6.42 -7.23 -20.87
C GLY A 224 -7.81 -7.44 -21.42
N LEU A 225 -8.78 -6.65 -20.96
CA LEU A 225 -10.14 -6.63 -21.48
C LEU A 225 -10.32 -5.47 -22.44
N GLY A 226 -10.79 -5.76 -23.66
CA GLY A 226 -11.22 -4.79 -24.65
C GLY A 226 -12.71 -4.49 -24.54
N ILE A 227 -13.18 -3.53 -25.33
CA ILE A 227 -14.60 -3.28 -25.56
C ILE A 227 -15.09 -4.07 -26.78
N ASP A 228 -16.33 -4.54 -26.72
CA ASP A 228 -16.93 -5.26 -27.85
C ASP A 228 -17.61 -4.28 -28.82
N VAL A 229 -16.82 -3.79 -29.78
CA VAL A 229 -17.26 -2.86 -30.82
C VAL A 229 -16.72 -3.31 -32.18
N PRO A 230 -17.42 -2.99 -33.29
CA PRO A 230 -16.91 -3.28 -34.63
C PRO A 230 -15.52 -2.66 -34.84
N GLY A 231 -14.61 -3.44 -35.44
CA GLY A 231 -13.24 -3.01 -35.74
C GLY A 231 -12.24 -3.23 -34.59
N LYS A 232 -12.63 -3.85 -33.48
CA LYS A 232 -11.76 -4.08 -32.32
C LYS A 232 -10.53 -4.95 -32.61
N ASP A 233 -10.60 -5.80 -33.62
CA ASP A 233 -9.54 -6.73 -34.00
C ASP A 233 -8.61 -6.20 -35.10
N ALA A 234 -8.70 -4.89 -35.42
CA ALA A 234 -7.85 -4.24 -36.42
C ALA A 234 -6.40 -4.13 -35.94
N GLU A 235 -5.48 -4.00 -36.89
CA GLU A 235 -4.09 -3.66 -36.59
C GLU A 235 -4.01 -2.32 -35.85
N ASN A 236 -3.03 -2.17 -34.96
CA ASN A 236 -2.81 -1.00 -34.08
C ASN A 236 -3.91 -0.79 -33.03
N VAL A 237 -4.70 -1.83 -32.72
CA VAL A 237 -5.59 -1.87 -31.57
C VAL A 237 -4.99 -2.78 -30.51
N TYR A 238 -4.78 -2.24 -29.32
CA TYR A 238 -4.14 -2.96 -28.21
C TYR A 238 -5.02 -2.93 -26.96
N THR A 239 -4.92 -3.95 -26.12
CA THR A 239 -5.33 -3.79 -24.73
C THR A 239 -4.27 -2.99 -23.97
N GLY A 240 -4.66 -2.30 -22.89
CA GLY A 240 -3.70 -1.56 -22.05
C GLY A 240 -2.63 -2.47 -21.45
N VAL A 241 -2.99 -3.72 -21.15
CA VAL A 241 -2.06 -4.75 -20.64
C VAL A 241 -1.00 -5.09 -21.68
N ASP A 242 -1.42 -5.40 -22.89
CA ASP A 242 -0.49 -5.81 -23.96
C ASP A 242 0.42 -4.66 -24.38
N PHE A 243 -0.13 -3.44 -24.46
CA PHE A 243 0.62 -2.23 -24.76
C PHE A 243 1.73 -1.98 -23.75
N LEU A 244 1.38 -1.89 -22.45
CA LEU A 244 2.37 -1.64 -21.40
C LEU A 244 3.39 -2.75 -21.28
N LYS A 245 2.96 -4.01 -21.38
CA LYS A 245 3.86 -5.17 -21.35
C LYS A 245 4.90 -5.13 -22.48
N GLN A 246 4.50 -4.75 -23.68
CA GLN A 246 5.41 -4.62 -24.82
C GLN A 246 6.43 -3.50 -24.60
N VAL A 247 5.96 -2.30 -24.23
CA VAL A 247 6.85 -1.14 -24.01
C VAL A 247 7.81 -1.39 -22.84
N ASN A 248 7.31 -1.87 -21.70
CA ASN A 248 8.13 -2.10 -20.51
C ASN A 248 9.10 -3.29 -20.69
N SER A 249 8.83 -4.20 -21.65
CA SER A 249 9.78 -5.25 -22.08
C SER A 249 10.84 -4.74 -23.07
N GLY A 250 10.86 -3.45 -23.36
CA GLY A 250 11.83 -2.85 -24.30
C GLY A 250 11.55 -3.15 -25.76
N LYS A 251 10.38 -3.66 -26.12
CA LYS A 251 10.00 -3.89 -27.52
C LYS A 251 9.62 -2.56 -28.17
N TRP A 252 10.24 -2.29 -29.32
CA TRP A 252 9.85 -1.14 -30.13
C TRP A 252 8.41 -1.29 -30.64
N MET A 253 7.60 -0.23 -30.50
CA MET A 253 6.26 -0.16 -31.03
C MET A 253 6.09 1.12 -31.87
N GLU A 254 5.58 0.97 -33.08
CA GLU A 254 5.16 2.09 -33.90
C GLU A 254 3.69 2.40 -33.59
N ILE A 255 3.44 3.51 -32.89
CA ILE A 255 2.09 3.90 -32.44
C ILE A 255 1.45 5.02 -33.27
N GLY A 256 2.16 5.50 -34.30
CA GLY A 256 1.69 6.62 -35.10
C GLY A 256 1.68 7.96 -34.34
N LYS A 257 1.00 8.94 -34.92
CA LYS A 257 1.00 10.31 -34.42
C LYS A 257 -0.14 10.59 -33.44
N ASP A 258 -1.33 10.03 -33.69
CA ASP A 258 -2.53 10.29 -32.92
C ASP A 258 -2.98 9.00 -32.20
N VAL A 259 -2.96 9.01 -30.88
CA VAL A 259 -3.29 7.87 -30.01
C VAL A 259 -4.54 8.17 -29.21
N VAL A 260 -5.51 7.24 -29.26
CA VAL A 260 -6.70 7.28 -28.42
C VAL A 260 -6.62 6.17 -27.36
N VAL A 261 -6.67 6.58 -26.08
CA VAL A 261 -6.74 5.66 -24.95
C VAL A 261 -8.17 5.63 -24.41
N ILE A 262 -8.77 4.46 -24.32
CA ILE A 262 -10.15 4.26 -23.84
C ILE A 262 -10.10 3.73 -22.42
N GLY A 263 -10.55 4.52 -21.45
CA GLY A 263 -10.59 4.13 -20.04
C GLY A 263 -10.28 5.29 -19.08
N GLY A 264 -10.47 5.06 -17.79
CA GLY A 264 -10.26 6.07 -16.74
C GLY A 264 -9.54 5.56 -15.50
N GLY A 265 -8.96 4.36 -15.55
CA GLY A 265 -8.17 3.76 -14.47
C GLY A 265 -6.67 4.08 -14.56
N ASN A 266 -5.90 3.60 -13.58
CA ASN A 266 -4.44 3.80 -13.55
C ASN A 266 -3.75 3.27 -14.82
N THR A 267 -4.17 2.11 -15.33
CA THR A 267 -3.67 1.55 -16.60
C THR A 267 -3.88 2.51 -17.77
N ALA A 268 -5.04 3.21 -17.83
CA ALA A 268 -5.29 4.20 -18.89
C ALA A 268 -4.36 5.41 -18.75
N MET A 269 -4.10 5.88 -17.53
CA MET A 269 -3.15 6.97 -17.28
C MET A 269 -1.73 6.57 -17.67
N ASP A 270 -1.29 5.38 -17.30
CA ASP A 270 0.02 4.85 -17.69
C ASP A 270 0.16 4.71 -19.21
N CYS A 271 -0.84 4.14 -19.90
CA CYS A 271 -0.86 4.05 -21.37
C CYS A 271 -0.78 5.43 -22.03
N ALA A 272 -1.57 6.38 -21.56
CA ALA A 272 -1.60 7.73 -22.13
C ALA A 272 -0.26 8.46 -21.93
N ARG A 273 0.32 8.39 -20.74
CA ARG A 273 1.58 9.04 -20.41
C ARG A 273 2.79 8.38 -21.10
N VAL A 274 2.76 7.05 -21.27
CA VAL A 274 3.75 6.32 -22.09
C VAL A 274 3.65 6.73 -23.54
N SER A 275 2.45 6.73 -24.13
CA SER A 275 2.24 7.15 -25.54
C SER A 275 2.72 8.60 -25.76
N LYS A 276 2.50 9.48 -24.78
CA LYS A 276 2.99 10.87 -24.82
C LYS A 276 4.52 10.94 -24.88
N ARG A 277 5.23 10.11 -24.10
CA ARG A 277 6.71 10.01 -24.12
C ARG A 277 7.24 9.40 -25.40
N LEU A 278 6.47 8.55 -26.07
CA LEU A 278 6.79 8.04 -27.40
C LEU A 278 6.53 9.06 -28.52
N GLY A 279 6.06 10.28 -28.20
CA GLY A 279 5.93 11.40 -29.12
C GLY A 279 4.54 11.61 -29.70
N ALA A 280 3.53 10.84 -29.30
CA ALA A 280 2.18 10.94 -29.84
C ALA A 280 1.38 12.13 -29.27
N ASN A 281 0.37 12.58 -30.03
CA ASN A 281 -0.75 13.34 -29.54
C ASN A 281 -1.75 12.38 -28.91
N VAL A 282 -2.04 12.57 -27.62
CA VAL A 282 -2.83 11.58 -26.87
C VAL A 282 -4.17 12.17 -26.44
N SER A 283 -5.25 11.42 -26.73
CA SER A 283 -6.59 11.68 -26.20
C SER A 283 -7.06 10.52 -25.34
N VAL A 284 -7.50 10.81 -24.11
CA VAL A 284 -8.17 9.84 -23.24
C VAL A 284 -9.68 10.00 -23.42
N VAL A 285 -10.35 8.92 -23.80
CA VAL A 285 -11.80 8.86 -23.95
C VAL A 285 -12.40 8.16 -22.76
N TYR A 286 -13.29 8.86 -22.04
CA TYR A 286 -13.90 8.33 -20.82
C TYR A 286 -15.41 8.63 -20.77
N ARG A 287 -16.20 7.60 -20.51
CA ARG A 287 -17.68 7.65 -20.56
C ARG A 287 -18.36 8.44 -19.41
N ARG A 288 -17.61 8.85 -18.38
CA ARG A 288 -18.07 9.63 -17.21
C ARG A 288 -17.26 10.93 -17.09
N THR A 289 -17.35 11.60 -15.94
CA THR A 289 -16.53 12.79 -15.64
C THR A 289 -15.21 12.41 -14.95
N ARG A 290 -14.38 13.42 -14.71
CA ARG A 290 -13.16 13.28 -13.92
C ARG A 290 -13.44 12.72 -12.50
N MET A 291 -14.57 13.09 -11.91
CA MET A 291 -14.91 12.69 -10.54
C MET A 291 -15.15 11.19 -10.38
N GLU A 292 -15.61 10.52 -11.42
CA GLU A 292 -15.84 9.08 -11.43
C GLU A 292 -14.66 8.27 -11.98
N MET A 293 -13.54 8.92 -12.30
CA MET A 293 -12.34 8.20 -12.73
C MET A 293 -11.74 7.43 -11.53
N PRO A 294 -11.52 6.10 -11.67
CA PRO A 294 -10.93 5.31 -10.60
C PRO A 294 -9.41 5.46 -10.50
N ALA A 295 -8.76 6.16 -11.42
CA ALA A 295 -7.33 6.45 -11.35
C ALA A 295 -6.99 7.34 -10.15
N ILE A 296 -5.79 7.18 -9.63
CA ILE A 296 -5.23 8.03 -8.57
C ILE A 296 -5.25 9.49 -9.06
N THR A 297 -5.82 10.39 -8.24
CA THR A 297 -6.01 11.80 -8.62
C THR A 297 -4.70 12.47 -9.07
N ALA A 298 -3.59 12.21 -8.38
CA ALA A 298 -2.28 12.74 -8.76
C ALA A 298 -1.85 12.29 -10.17
N GLU A 299 -2.13 11.04 -10.57
CA GLU A 299 -1.81 10.53 -11.92
C GLU A 299 -2.66 11.19 -13.01
N ILE A 300 -3.92 11.54 -12.69
CA ILE A 300 -4.78 12.31 -13.60
C ILE A 300 -4.23 13.73 -13.75
N ASP A 301 -3.83 14.37 -12.64
CA ASP A 301 -3.28 15.74 -12.65
C ASP A 301 -1.98 15.81 -13.45
N GLU A 302 -1.07 14.86 -13.22
CA GLU A 302 0.18 14.75 -13.98
C GLU A 302 -0.06 14.51 -15.48
N ALA A 303 -1.06 13.69 -15.84
CA ALA A 303 -1.44 13.47 -17.24
C ALA A 303 -1.96 14.77 -17.88
N MET A 304 -2.73 15.57 -17.14
CA MET A 304 -3.20 16.88 -17.62
C MET A 304 -2.06 17.90 -17.76
N GLU A 305 -1.12 17.92 -16.81
CA GLU A 305 0.10 18.73 -16.90
C GLU A 305 0.94 18.37 -18.14
N GLU A 306 1.02 17.07 -18.47
CA GLU A 306 1.70 16.55 -19.65
C GLU A 306 0.93 16.83 -20.97
N ARG A 307 -0.14 17.64 -20.91
CA ARG A 307 -0.99 18.05 -22.04
C ARG A 307 -1.66 16.88 -22.77
N ILE A 308 -2.07 15.85 -22.04
CA ILE A 308 -2.94 14.80 -22.54
C ILE A 308 -4.37 15.38 -22.59
N MET A 309 -5.06 15.18 -23.71
CA MET A 309 -6.43 15.66 -23.89
C MET A 309 -7.42 14.68 -23.27
N PHE A 310 -8.34 15.15 -22.43
CA PHE A 310 -9.42 14.33 -21.87
C PHE A 310 -10.74 14.63 -22.56
N ARG A 311 -11.38 13.60 -23.08
CA ARG A 311 -12.74 13.63 -23.67
C ARG A 311 -13.68 12.91 -22.75
N TYR A 312 -14.24 13.66 -21.82
CA TYR A 312 -15.25 13.16 -20.88
C TYR A 312 -16.60 12.96 -21.55
N HIS A 313 -17.51 12.26 -20.89
CA HIS A 313 -18.84 11.93 -21.41
C HIS A 313 -18.81 11.32 -22.81
N THR A 314 -17.77 10.58 -23.14
CA THR A 314 -17.53 10.07 -24.49
C THR A 314 -17.32 8.57 -24.44
N ASN A 315 -18.06 7.82 -25.24
CA ASN A 315 -17.95 6.37 -25.34
C ASN A 315 -17.74 5.95 -26.81
N PRO A 316 -16.78 5.09 -27.15
CA PRO A 316 -16.62 4.59 -28.49
C PRO A 316 -17.76 3.64 -28.85
N VAL A 317 -18.22 3.70 -30.10
CA VAL A 317 -19.26 2.82 -30.66
C VAL A 317 -18.75 1.97 -31.81
N LYS A 318 -17.70 2.41 -32.48
CA LYS A 318 -17.08 1.70 -33.60
C LYS A 318 -15.64 2.17 -33.80
N LEU A 319 -14.72 1.27 -34.09
CA LEU A 319 -13.40 1.58 -34.65
C LEU A 319 -13.49 1.60 -36.17
N VAL A 320 -12.96 2.65 -36.78
CA VAL A 320 -12.93 2.82 -38.23
C VAL A 320 -11.61 2.28 -38.72
N THR A 321 -11.67 1.43 -39.74
CA THR A 321 -10.48 0.79 -40.32
C THR A 321 -10.35 1.11 -41.80
N ASP A 322 -9.13 1.25 -42.25
CA ASP A 322 -8.74 1.32 -43.66
C ASP A 322 -7.61 0.30 -43.89
N GLU A 323 -7.75 -0.52 -44.91
CA GLU A 323 -6.81 -1.63 -45.24
C GLU A 323 -6.44 -2.49 -44.02
N GLY A 324 -7.38 -2.74 -43.09
CA GLY A 324 -7.18 -3.56 -41.90
C GLY A 324 -6.56 -2.83 -40.69
N ARG A 325 -6.14 -1.57 -40.82
CA ARG A 325 -5.57 -0.75 -39.76
C ARG A 325 -6.59 0.24 -39.23
N VAL A 326 -6.53 0.55 -37.92
CA VAL A 326 -7.38 1.60 -37.36
C VAL A 326 -6.95 2.98 -37.84
N VAL A 327 -7.94 3.80 -38.25
CA VAL A 327 -7.74 5.19 -38.67
C VAL A 327 -8.53 6.19 -37.81
N GLY A 328 -9.31 5.69 -36.87
CA GLY A 328 -10.07 6.52 -35.93
C GLY A 328 -11.18 5.77 -35.24
N ILE A 329 -11.92 6.48 -34.41
CA ILE A 329 -13.09 5.94 -33.71
C ILE A 329 -14.31 6.79 -33.99
N PHE A 330 -15.49 6.19 -34.15
CA PHE A 330 -16.76 6.87 -33.92
C PHE A 330 -17.10 6.74 -32.43
N SER A 331 -17.39 7.87 -31.81
CA SER A 331 -17.79 7.99 -30.42
C SER A 331 -19.13 8.66 -30.28
N ILE A 332 -19.85 8.39 -29.20
CA ILE A 332 -21.13 9.01 -28.85
C ILE A 332 -21.00 9.73 -27.51
N GLN A 333 -21.70 10.86 -27.38
CA GLN A 333 -21.78 11.57 -26.10
C GLN A 333 -22.66 10.83 -25.11
N MET A 334 -22.32 10.91 -23.83
CA MET A 334 -23.02 10.25 -22.75
C MET A 334 -23.64 11.27 -21.78
N GLU A 335 -24.85 11.02 -21.35
CA GLU A 335 -25.50 11.71 -20.23
C GLU A 335 -25.36 10.85 -18.98
N LEU A 336 -25.05 11.46 -17.84
CA LEU A 336 -25.00 10.74 -16.56
C LEU A 336 -26.35 10.78 -15.88
N LYS A 337 -26.84 9.60 -15.47
CA LYS A 337 -28.10 9.41 -14.73
C LYS A 337 -27.82 8.83 -13.34
N GLU A 338 -28.88 8.48 -12.62
CA GLU A 338 -28.80 7.89 -11.29
C GLU A 338 -27.73 6.79 -11.18
N PRO A 339 -27.06 6.68 -10.03
CA PRO A 339 -25.97 5.73 -9.84
C PRO A 339 -26.36 4.29 -10.17
N ASP A 340 -25.41 3.55 -10.73
CA ASP A 340 -25.50 2.11 -10.96
C ASP A 340 -25.18 1.30 -9.67
N ALA A 341 -25.18 -0.02 -9.76
CA ALA A 341 -24.87 -0.91 -8.63
C ALA A 341 -23.46 -0.69 -8.03
N SER A 342 -22.55 -0.04 -8.76
CA SER A 342 -21.22 0.35 -8.28
C SER A 342 -21.21 1.69 -7.52
N GLY A 343 -22.36 2.34 -7.35
CA GLY A 343 -22.49 3.65 -6.72
C GLY A 343 -22.00 4.82 -7.60
N ARG A 344 -21.63 4.58 -8.87
CA ARG A 344 -21.19 5.60 -9.81
C ARG A 344 -22.29 5.96 -10.79
N ALA A 345 -22.36 7.24 -11.19
CA ALA A 345 -23.34 7.74 -12.15
C ALA A 345 -23.36 6.89 -13.44
N ARG A 346 -24.55 6.43 -13.84
CA ARG A 346 -24.75 5.56 -15.00
C ARG A 346 -24.68 6.35 -16.30
N PRO A 347 -23.73 6.06 -17.21
CA PRO A 347 -23.65 6.72 -18.51
C PRO A 347 -24.72 6.16 -19.46
N VAL A 348 -25.49 7.04 -20.10
CA VAL A 348 -26.51 6.73 -21.10
C VAL A 348 -26.19 7.47 -22.39
N PRO A 349 -26.19 6.81 -23.57
CA PRO A 349 -25.85 7.47 -24.82
C PRO A 349 -26.89 8.49 -25.25
N ILE A 350 -26.43 9.62 -25.81
CA ILE A 350 -27.26 10.65 -26.42
C ILE A 350 -27.32 10.39 -27.93
N THR A 351 -28.44 9.86 -28.41
CA THR A 351 -28.64 9.53 -29.82
C THR A 351 -28.46 10.76 -30.72
N GLY A 352 -27.72 10.58 -31.83
CA GLY A 352 -27.45 11.66 -32.80
C GLY A 352 -26.26 12.58 -32.42
N SER A 353 -25.48 12.19 -31.41
CA SER A 353 -24.28 12.92 -30.97
C SER A 353 -22.97 12.29 -31.43
N GLU A 354 -23.04 11.38 -32.41
CA GLU A 354 -21.90 10.64 -32.90
C GLU A 354 -20.87 11.60 -33.55
N ALA A 355 -19.60 11.39 -33.18
CA ALA A 355 -18.48 12.20 -33.71
C ALA A 355 -17.29 11.30 -34.05
N PHE A 356 -16.58 11.65 -35.11
CA PHE A 356 -15.34 10.96 -35.49
C PHE A 356 -14.14 11.58 -34.78
N ILE A 357 -13.27 10.72 -34.22
CA ILE A 357 -12.00 11.08 -33.61
C ILE A 357 -10.91 10.32 -34.39
N PRO A 358 -9.98 11.00 -35.07
CA PRO A 358 -8.89 10.34 -35.78
C PRO A 358 -7.93 9.68 -34.78
N ALA A 359 -7.40 8.51 -35.16
CA ALA A 359 -6.42 7.77 -34.38
C ALA A 359 -5.62 6.80 -35.24
N ASP A 360 -4.30 6.83 -35.12
CA ASP A 360 -3.41 5.83 -35.73
C ASP A 360 -3.30 4.59 -34.85
N THR A 361 -3.57 4.74 -33.55
CA THR A 361 -3.55 3.67 -32.56
C THR A 361 -4.67 3.86 -31.53
N VAL A 362 -5.31 2.75 -31.17
CA VAL A 362 -6.32 2.71 -30.09
C VAL A 362 -5.86 1.76 -29.01
N ILE A 363 -5.87 2.22 -27.75
CA ILE A 363 -5.49 1.43 -26.58
C ILE A 363 -6.72 1.30 -25.66
N MET A 364 -7.21 0.07 -25.51
CA MET A 364 -8.35 -0.26 -24.67
C MET A 364 -7.89 -0.59 -23.25
N ALA A 365 -7.99 0.36 -22.33
CA ALA A 365 -7.64 0.23 -20.92
C ALA A 365 -8.91 0.18 -20.04
N THR A 366 -9.81 -0.74 -20.38
CA THR A 366 -11.18 -0.82 -19.83
C THR A 366 -11.35 -1.88 -18.75
N GLY A 367 -10.33 -2.69 -18.49
CA GLY A 367 -10.32 -3.71 -17.47
C GLY A 367 -9.26 -4.77 -17.67
N GLN A 368 -9.17 -5.66 -16.69
CA GLN A 368 -8.26 -6.81 -16.68
C GLN A 368 -9.01 -8.01 -16.11
N ALA A 369 -8.55 -9.21 -16.44
CA ALA A 369 -9.07 -10.48 -15.94
C ALA A 369 -7.94 -11.45 -15.59
N VAL A 370 -8.26 -12.41 -14.75
CA VAL A 370 -7.35 -13.52 -14.43
C VAL A 370 -7.26 -14.44 -15.64
N ASP A 371 -6.06 -14.95 -15.89
CA ASP A 371 -5.82 -16.00 -16.88
C ASP A 371 -5.84 -17.36 -16.18
N TYR A 372 -6.91 -18.12 -16.41
CA TYR A 372 -7.18 -19.40 -15.76
C TYR A 372 -6.66 -20.60 -16.54
N ASP A 373 -5.87 -20.44 -17.62
CA ASP A 373 -5.38 -21.55 -18.43
C ASP A 373 -4.76 -22.65 -17.57
N GLY A 374 -5.45 -23.81 -17.48
CA GLY A 374 -5.03 -24.98 -16.71
C GLY A 374 -5.07 -24.82 -15.17
N ILE A 375 -5.74 -23.78 -14.67
CA ILE A 375 -5.98 -23.58 -13.22
C ILE A 375 -7.50 -23.73 -13.00
N ASP A 376 -7.90 -24.88 -12.44
CA ASP A 376 -9.30 -25.18 -12.12
C ASP A 376 -9.56 -24.92 -10.63
N VAL A 377 -10.04 -23.71 -10.31
CA VAL A 377 -10.42 -23.26 -8.97
C VAL A 377 -11.79 -22.62 -9.00
N GLN A 378 -12.52 -22.71 -7.91
CA GLN A 378 -13.80 -22.02 -7.77
C GLN A 378 -13.63 -20.50 -7.91
N THR A 379 -14.56 -19.87 -8.65
CA THR A 379 -14.55 -18.43 -8.89
C THR A 379 -15.80 -17.75 -8.34
N VAL A 380 -15.69 -16.47 -8.02
CA VAL A 380 -16.78 -15.57 -7.72
C VAL A 380 -17.11 -14.75 -8.98
N ASP A 381 -18.39 -14.69 -9.34
CA ASP A 381 -18.88 -13.97 -10.53
C ASP A 381 -18.19 -14.38 -11.85
N ASN A 382 -17.68 -15.60 -11.93
CA ASN A 382 -16.88 -16.12 -13.04
C ASN A 382 -15.66 -15.26 -13.39
N GLN A 383 -15.17 -14.48 -12.45
CA GLN A 383 -14.09 -13.52 -12.69
C GLN A 383 -12.92 -13.65 -11.73
N TRP A 384 -13.15 -13.78 -10.41
CA TRP A 384 -12.13 -13.77 -9.37
C TRP A 384 -12.06 -15.11 -8.64
N MET A 385 -10.88 -15.50 -8.18
CA MET A 385 -10.72 -16.72 -7.38
C MET A 385 -11.47 -16.59 -6.06
N TYR A 386 -12.27 -17.61 -5.72
CA TYR A 386 -12.88 -17.71 -4.40
C TYR A 386 -11.82 -18.01 -3.35
N THR A 387 -11.87 -17.31 -2.22
CA THR A 387 -11.10 -17.65 -1.01
C THR A 387 -12.00 -17.48 0.23
N ASN A 388 -11.69 -18.23 1.26
CA ASN A 388 -12.25 -18.00 2.59
C ASN A 388 -11.51 -16.84 3.31
N GLU A 389 -11.86 -16.57 4.57
CA GLU A 389 -11.23 -15.52 5.39
C GLU A 389 -9.72 -15.72 5.65
N HIS A 390 -9.21 -16.95 5.47
CA HIS A 390 -7.80 -17.31 5.60
C HIS A 390 -7.07 -17.36 4.25
N LEU A 391 -7.65 -16.79 3.21
CA LEU A 391 -7.13 -16.80 1.83
C LEU A 391 -6.94 -18.21 1.24
N MET A 392 -7.55 -19.25 1.82
CA MET A 392 -7.56 -20.60 1.24
C MET A 392 -8.67 -20.70 0.20
N THR A 393 -8.36 -21.25 -0.97
CA THR A 393 -9.32 -21.49 -2.06
C THR A 393 -10.27 -22.65 -1.71
N SER A 394 -11.11 -23.06 -2.66
CA SER A 394 -11.90 -24.29 -2.52
C SER A 394 -11.08 -25.58 -2.48
N MET A 395 -9.80 -25.51 -2.86
CA MET A 395 -8.87 -26.65 -2.81
C MET A 395 -8.07 -26.59 -1.50
N GLU A 396 -8.07 -27.69 -0.73
CA GLU A 396 -7.33 -27.81 0.52
C GLU A 396 -5.83 -27.60 0.29
N GLY A 397 -5.18 -26.79 1.15
CA GLY A 397 -3.76 -26.46 1.05
C GLY A 397 -3.39 -25.52 -0.10
N VAL A 398 -4.37 -25.01 -0.86
CA VAL A 398 -4.16 -24.04 -1.92
C VAL A 398 -4.71 -22.67 -1.50
N PHE A 399 -3.83 -21.68 -1.43
CA PHE A 399 -4.12 -20.30 -1.03
C PHE A 399 -4.01 -19.37 -2.23
N ALA A 400 -4.68 -18.23 -2.19
CA ALA A 400 -4.58 -17.23 -3.25
C ALA A 400 -4.59 -15.81 -2.69
N GLY A 401 -4.04 -14.86 -3.48
CA GLY A 401 -4.03 -13.44 -3.12
C GLY A 401 -3.60 -12.54 -4.28
N GLY A 402 -3.66 -11.22 -4.05
CA GLY A 402 -3.44 -10.20 -5.07
C GLY A 402 -4.64 -10.05 -5.99
N ASP A 403 -4.41 -9.44 -7.15
CA ASP A 403 -5.46 -9.10 -8.12
C ASP A 403 -6.27 -10.30 -8.63
N ALA A 404 -5.84 -11.52 -8.34
CA ALA A 404 -6.59 -12.72 -8.71
C ALA A 404 -7.82 -12.98 -7.81
N VAL A 405 -7.85 -12.44 -6.61
CA VAL A 405 -8.89 -12.70 -5.58
C VAL A 405 -9.85 -11.53 -5.43
N ALA A 406 -9.32 -10.35 -5.14
CA ALA A 406 -10.13 -9.20 -4.73
C ALA A 406 -10.41 -8.20 -5.87
N GLY A 407 -10.01 -8.52 -7.08
CA GLY A 407 -10.04 -7.58 -8.21
C GLY A 407 -8.79 -6.72 -8.29
N LEU A 408 -8.85 -5.70 -9.15
CA LEU A 408 -7.69 -4.84 -9.42
C LEU A 408 -7.44 -3.88 -8.27
N GLU A 409 -6.34 -4.11 -7.57
CA GLU A 409 -6.00 -3.39 -6.35
C GLU A 409 -4.62 -2.73 -6.44
N THR A 410 -4.05 -2.38 -5.31
CA THR A 410 -2.76 -1.71 -5.23
C THR A 410 -1.64 -2.69 -4.88
N VAL A 411 -0.40 -2.31 -5.21
CA VAL A 411 0.81 -3.08 -4.84
C VAL A 411 0.85 -3.32 -3.33
N SER A 412 0.52 -2.32 -2.52
CA SER A 412 0.54 -2.43 -1.06
C SER A 412 -0.53 -3.38 -0.50
N LEU A 413 -1.72 -3.45 -1.12
CA LEU A 413 -2.74 -4.44 -0.73
C LEU A 413 -2.31 -5.86 -1.08
N ALA A 414 -1.76 -6.05 -2.28
CA ALA A 414 -1.24 -7.36 -2.69
C ALA A 414 -0.10 -7.85 -1.76
N ILE A 415 0.78 -6.94 -1.30
CA ILE A 415 1.80 -7.25 -0.28
C ILE A 415 1.14 -7.71 1.02
N GLY A 416 0.13 -6.99 1.50
CA GLY A 416 -0.61 -7.35 2.72
C GLY A 416 -1.27 -8.73 2.63
N GLN A 417 -1.93 -9.03 1.51
CA GLN A 417 -2.52 -10.35 1.27
C GLN A 417 -1.46 -11.45 1.22
N GLY A 418 -0.28 -11.20 0.60
CA GLY A 418 0.84 -12.14 0.63
C GLY A 418 1.36 -12.41 2.05
N THR A 419 1.39 -11.38 2.90
CA THR A 419 1.75 -11.50 4.32
C THR A 419 0.73 -12.34 5.09
N GLN A 420 -0.57 -12.09 4.88
CA GLN A 420 -1.66 -12.84 5.50
C GLN A 420 -1.65 -14.30 5.04
N ALA A 421 -1.49 -14.54 3.75
CA ALA A 421 -1.40 -15.90 3.20
C ALA A 421 -0.22 -16.68 3.78
N ALA A 422 0.94 -16.04 3.97
CA ALA A 422 2.08 -16.69 4.59
C ALA A 422 1.81 -17.12 6.04
N SER A 423 1.05 -16.34 6.80
CA SER A 423 0.60 -16.71 8.15
C SER A 423 -0.43 -17.84 8.10
N ALA A 424 -1.42 -17.75 7.23
CA ALA A 424 -2.44 -18.79 7.07
C ALA A 424 -1.85 -20.13 6.60
N ILE A 425 -0.83 -20.11 5.73
CA ILE A 425 -0.09 -21.31 5.31
C ILE A 425 0.68 -21.94 6.49
N GLU A 426 1.32 -21.12 7.32
CA GLU A 426 2.01 -21.61 8.52
C GLU A 426 1.02 -22.27 9.49
N ASP A 427 -0.11 -21.61 9.80
CA ASP A 427 -1.15 -22.13 10.68
C ASP A 427 -1.77 -23.43 10.13
N TYR A 428 -2.01 -23.50 8.82
CA TYR A 428 -2.50 -24.71 8.15
C TYR A 428 -1.52 -25.89 8.32
N ILE A 429 -0.23 -25.66 8.12
CA ILE A 429 0.80 -26.71 8.23
C ILE A 429 0.99 -27.17 9.68
N GLU A 430 0.90 -26.25 10.64
CA GLU A 430 1.06 -26.52 12.06
C GLU A 430 -0.23 -27.06 12.72
N GLY A 431 -1.36 -27.02 12.02
CA GLY A 431 -2.67 -27.40 12.55
C GLY A 431 -3.18 -26.45 13.63
N ASN A 432 -2.71 -25.21 13.63
CA ASN A 432 -3.14 -24.18 14.56
C ASN A 432 -4.54 -23.66 14.18
N VAL A 433 -5.38 -23.48 15.21
CA VAL A 433 -6.61 -22.71 15.06
C VAL A 433 -6.27 -21.24 15.39
N GLU A 434 -6.48 -20.34 14.43
CA GLU A 434 -6.18 -18.92 14.66
C GLU A 434 -6.75 -18.38 15.96
N SER A 435 -5.89 -17.80 16.77
CA SER A 435 -6.30 -16.93 17.86
C SER A 435 -6.62 -15.56 17.27
N ASN A 436 -7.91 -15.22 17.12
CA ASN A 436 -8.37 -13.85 16.82
C ASN A 436 -7.97 -12.92 17.97
N LEU A 437 -6.74 -12.43 17.96
CA LEU A 437 -6.29 -11.40 18.87
C LEU A 437 -7.01 -10.09 18.49
N ALA A 438 -7.89 -9.64 19.38
CA ALA A 438 -8.56 -8.36 19.21
C ALA A 438 -7.51 -7.25 18.98
N GLN A 439 -7.62 -6.56 17.86
CA GLN A 439 -6.70 -5.46 17.59
C GLN A 439 -6.94 -4.31 18.57
N PRO A 440 -5.87 -3.63 19.03
CA PRO A 440 -6.02 -2.45 19.87
C PRO A 440 -6.88 -1.39 19.18
N PRO A 441 -7.67 -0.61 19.93
CA PRO A 441 -8.54 0.43 19.38
C PRO A 441 -7.72 1.49 18.62
N VAL A 442 -8.35 2.10 17.61
CA VAL A 442 -7.73 3.16 16.80
C VAL A 442 -7.90 4.50 17.49
N VAL A 443 -6.82 5.30 17.52
CA VAL A 443 -6.82 6.69 18.05
C VAL A 443 -7.21 7.66 16.95
N TYR A 444 -8.17 8.53 17.21
CA TYR A 444 -8.59 9.58 16.28
C TYR A 444 -8.06 10.96 16.69
N SER A 445 -8.05 11.92 15.77
CA SER A 445 -7.57 13.28 15.98
C SER A 445 -8.26 13.99 17.16
N ARG A 446 -9.57 13.72 17.38
CA ARG A 446 -10.36 14.27 18.49
C ARG A 446 -9.89 13.80 19.88
N ASP A 447 -9.14 12.70 19.94
CA ASP A 447 -8.67 12.11 21.20
C ASP A 447 -7.30 12.67 21.61
N LEU A 448 -6.60 13.36 20.68
CA LEU A 448 -5.26 13.87 20.89
C LEU A 448 -5.27 15.27 21.53
N ASN A 449 -4.32 15.51 22.43
CA ASN A 449 -4.04 16.87 22.90
C ASN A 449 -2.96 17.51 22.02
N THR A 450 -3.39 18.28 21.03
CA THR A 450 -2.48 18.90 20.05
C THR A 450 -1.89 20.22 20.49
N TYR A 451 -2.17 20.68 21.71
CA TYR A 451 -1.69 21.97 22.26
C TYR A 451 -0.15 22.09 22.26
N TYR A 452 0.54 20.97 22.41
CA TYR A 452 2.00 20.91 22.53
C TYR A 452 2.75 20.84 21.20
N TYR A 453 2.05 20.86 20.07
CA TYR A 453 2.66 20.73 18.76
C TYR A 453 2.64 22.06 17.99
N ASN A 454 3.74 22.33 17.30
CA ASN A 454 3.83 23.47 16.39
C ASN A 454 3.25 23.10 15.02
N LYS A 455 2.57 24.05 14.38
CA LYS A 455 2.12 23.89 12.99
C LYS A 455 3.30 23.99 12.04
N GLN A 456 3.40 23.03 11.12
CA GLN A 456 4.44 22.95 10.11
C GLN A 456 3.88 22.26 8.88
N LYS A 457 4.12 22.80 7.69
CA LYS A 457 3.70 22.17 6.45
C LYS A 457 4.51 20.90 6.17
N GLN A 458 3.85 19.94 5.50
CA GLN A 458 4.48 18.73 4.97
C GLN A 458 5.58 19.10 3.97
N PHE A 459 6.67 18.35 3.98
CA PHE A 459 7.67 18.42 2.92
C PHE A 459 7.10 17.84 1.62
N ASN A 460 7.09 18.64 0.56
CA ASN A 460 6.61 18.23 -0.75
C ASN A 460 7.76 18.12 -1.74
N LYS A 461 7.68 17.14 -2.63
CA LYS A 461 8.58 17.01 -3.76
C LYS A 461 8.10 17.87 -4.92
N GLU A 462 9.05 18.51 -5.58
CA GLU A 462 8.81 19.07 -6.89
C GLU A 462 9.18 18.05 -7.97
N ALA A 463 8.25 17.81 -8.88
CA ALA A 463 8.52 16.98 -10.03
C ALA A 463 9.48 17.70 -10.99
N VAL A 464 10.32 16.92 -11.71
CA VAL A 464 11.13 17.49 -12.80
C VAL A 464 10.25 18.18 -13.84
N SER A 465 10.79 19.20 -14.55
CA SER A 465 10.01 19.99 -15.49
C SER A 465 9.33 19.14 -16.56
N ILE A 466 8.15 19.55 -17.03
CA ILE A 466 7.36 18.84 -18.05
C ILE A 466 8.20 18.56 -19.30
N HIS A 467 8.99 19.52 -19.73
CA HIS A 467 9.87 19.37 -20.89
C HIS A 467 10.89 18.22 -20.70
N THR A 468 11.42 18.05 -19.49
CA THR A 468 12.35 16.96 -19.16
C THR A 468 11.62 15.62 -19.07
N ARG A 469 10.43 15.58 -18.40
CA ARG A 469 9.64 14.35 -18.26
C ARG A 469 9.26 13.72 -19.60
N LEU A 470 8.91 14.55 -20.59
CA LEU A 470 8.43 14.07 -21.89
C LEU A 470 9.53 13.58 -22.83
N LYS A 471 10.81 13.81 -22.50
CA LYS A 471 11.94 13.39 -23.34
C LYS A 471 12.49 12.01 -23.04
N ASN A 472 12.11 11.43 -21.93
CA ASN A 472 12.67 10.15 -21.47
C ASN A 472 11.75 9.43 -20.47
N PHE A 473 12.17 8.23 -20.04
CA PHE A 473 11.48 7.41 -19.06
C PHE A 473 12.19 7.43 -17.69
N ARG A 474 13.00 8.45 -17.38
CA ARG A 474 13.60 8.60 -16.06
C ARG A 474 12.55 8.98 -15.03
N GLU A 475 12.82 8.63 -13.79
CA GLU A 475 11.95 8.93 -12.65
C GLU A 475 11.63 10.43 -12.56
N ILE A 476 10.36 10.75 -12.35
CA ILE A 476 9.86 12.14 -12.40
C ILE A 476 9.97 12.88 -11.06
N TYR A 477 10.07 12.15 -9.96
CA TYR A 477 10.30 12.74 -8.64
C TYR A 477 11.70 12.39 -8.15
N PRO A 478 12.56 13.38 -7.84
CA PRO A 478 13.84 13.11 -7.21
C PRO A 478 13.65 12.53 -5.80
N SER A 479 14.68 11.89 -5.24
CA SER A 479 14.69 11.49 -3.83
C SER A 479 14.76 12.72 -2.92
N PHE A 480 14.26 12.62 -1.68
CA PHE A 480 14.48 13.65 -0.67
C PHE A 480 15.90 13.57 -0.11
N ASP A 481 16.37 14.69 0.45
CA ASP A 481 17.51 14.66 1.35
C ASP A 481 17.14 13.89 2.64
N LEU A 482 18.07 13.07 3.11
CA LEU A 482 17.86 12.29 4.33
C LEU A 482 17.56 13.18 5.55
N LYS A 483 18.15 14.37 5.62
CA LYS A 483 17.88 15.33 6.71
C LYS A 483 16.44 15.84 6.71
N ASP A 484 15.87 16.08 5.53
CA ASP A 484 14.49 16.54 5.41
C ASP A 484 13.51 15.48 5.93
N ILE A 485 13.84 14.21 5.74
CA ILE A 485 13.02 13.09 6.23
C ILE A 485 13.10 12.95 7.75
N ILE A 486 14.24 13.22 8.38
CA ILE A 486 14.35 13.28 9.85
C ILE A 486 13.44 14.38 10.39
N GLU A 487 13.51 15.60 9.85
CA GLU A 487 12.66 16.70 10.27
C GLU A 487 11.16 16.43 10.02
N GLU A 488 10.83 15.81 8.90
CA GLU A 488 9.47 15.38 8.61
C GLU A 488 8.98 14.33 9.62
N SER A 489 9.84 13.39 10.00
CA SER A 489 9.51 12.34 10.98
C SER A 489 9.23 12.91 12.37
N LYS A 490 9.91 14.00 12.76
CA LYS A 490 9.67 14.72 14.04
C LYS A 490 8.27 15.35 14.10
N ARG A 491 7.57 15.51 12.99
CA ARG A 491 6.18 15.96 12.94
C ARG A 491 5.18 14.90 13.43
N CYS A 492 5.57 13.65 13.56
CA CYS A 492 4.67 12.55 13.96
C CYS A 492 4.13 12.75 15.38
N PHE A 493 2.80 12.63 15.56
CA PHE A 493 2.15 12.73 16.87
C PHE A 493 2.34 11.52 17.79
N SER A 494 2.96 10.44 17.30
CA SER A 494 3.10 9.19 18.05
C SER A 494 1.76 8.64 18.62
N CYS A 495 0.67 8.79 17.87
CA CYS A 495 -0.71 8.45 18.27
C CYS A 495 -0.79 7.10 19.00
N GLY A 496 -1.34 7.07 20.21
CA GLY A 496 -1.56 5.87 21.02
C GLY A 496 -0.30 5.20 21.58
N LEU A 497 0.88 5.84 21.52
CA LEU A 497 2.11 5.32 22.11
C LEU A 497 2.89 6.42 22.81
N CYS A 498 3.33 6.15 24.04
CA CYS A 498 4.13 7.08 24.81
C CYS A 498 5.47 7.39 24.12
N PHE A 499 5.79 8.68 23.97
CA PHE A 499 7.08 9.18 23.48
C PHE A 499 7.88 9.96 24.55
N HIS A 500 7.60 9.68 25.82
CA HIS A 500 8.34 10.20 26.99
C HIS A 500 8.37 11.73 27.13
N CYS A 501 7.30 12.44 26.75
CA CYS A 501 7.23 13.90 26.85
C CYS A 501 7.27 14.46 28.30
N GLY A 502 6.98 13.65 29.31
CA GLY A 502 7.04 14.03 30.71
C GLY A 502 5.79 14.73 31.27
N ASN A 503 4.81 15.11 30.45
CA ASN A 503 3.65 15.89 30.91
C ASN A 503 2.91 15.24 32.07
N CYS A 504 2.62 13.92 31.98
CA CYS A 504 1.92 13.18 33.02
C CYS A 504 2.67 13.22 34.37
N TYR A 505 4.01 13.18 34.34
CA TYR A 505 4.86 13.26 35.51
C TYR A 505 4.89 14.68 36.07
N MET A 506 5.10 15.69 35.22
CA MET A 506 5.25 17.09 35.63
C MET A 506 3.96 17.71 36.14
N TYR A 507 2.81 17.35 35.57
CA TYR A 507 1.51 17.91 35.96
C TYR A 507 0.79 17.12 37.03
N CYS A 508 1.36 16.03 37.56
CA CYS A 508 0.72 15.26 38.63
C CYS A 508 0.76 16.03 39.96
N PRO A 509 -0.37 16.53 40.52
CA PRO A 509 -0.39 17.33 41.70
C PRO A 509 -0.02 16.55 42.98
N ASP A 510 -0.15 15.22 42.94
CA ASP A 510 0.14 14.34 44.06
C ASP A 510 1.47 13.59 43.90
N SER A 511 2.27 13.93 42.89
CA SER A 511 3.52 13.22 42.54
C SER A 511 3.35 11.69 42.46
N ALA A 512 2.14 11.26 42.11
CA ALA A 512 1.78 9.85 42.01
C ALA A 512 2.22 9.18 40.67
N VAL A 513 2.74 9.96 39.72
CA VAL A 513 3.37 9.39 38.51
C VAL A 513 4.86 9.24 38.79
N LYS A 514 5.38 8.06 38.57
CA LYS A 514 6.79 7.71 38.78
C LYS A 514 7.43 7.29 37.44
N ILE A 515 8.75 7.45 37.33
CA ILE A 515 9.53 6.90 36.22
C ILE A 515 9.99 5.51 36.67
N SER A 516 9.63 4.48 35.88
CA SER A 516 10.03 3.10 36.13
C SER A 516 11.55 2.95 35.91
N PRO A 517 12.31 2.50 36.90
CA PRO A 517 13.75 2.29 36.75
C PRO A 517 14.11 1.22 35.72
N SER A 518 13.20 0.26 35.50
CA SER A 518 13.45 -0.89 34.61
C SER A 518 13.14 -0.59 33.15
N THR A 519 12.12 0.23 32.86
CA THR A 519 11.63 0.49 31.52
C THR A 519 11.84 1.94 31.05
N GLY A 520 12.14 2.86 31.97
CA GLY A 520 12.13 4.32 31.70
C GLY A 520 10.73 4.88 31.43
N GLY A 521 9.68 4.03 31.44
CA GLY A 521 8.30 4.41 31.25
C GLY A 521 7.67 5.06 32.49
N TYR A 522 6.41 5.51 32.35
CA TYR A 522 5.67 6.10 33.47
C TYR A 522 4.73 5.09 34.10
N GLU A 523 4.79 4.99 35.44
CA GLU A 523 3.96 4.14 36.29
C GLU A 523 3.15 4.98 37.25
N PHE A 524 1.99 4.48 37.70
CA PHE A 524 1.09 5.19 38.61
C PHE A 524 1.14 4.57 39.99
N ASP A 525 1.58 5.36 40.97
CA ASP A 525 1.50 5.01 42.37
C ASP A 525 0.06 5.21 42.89
N LEU A 526 -0.68 4.09 42.87
CA LEU A 526 -2.11 4.10 43.20
C LEU A 526 -2.40 4.38 44.67
N ASP A 527 -1.41 4.30 45.58
CA ASP A 527 -1.56 4.69 46.97
C ASP A 527 -1.77 6.22 47.14
N PHE A 528 -1.23 6.99 46.20
CA PHE A 528 -1.29 8.45 46.21
C PHE A 528 -2.15 9.07 45.10
N CYS A 529 -2.41 8.33 44.04
CA CYS A 529 -3.21 8.81 42.92
C CYS A 529 -4.68 8.98 43.32
N LYS A 530 -5.22 10.19 43.25
CA LYS A 530 -6.63 10.48 43.53
C LYS A 530 -7.57 10.45 42.33
N GLY A 531 -7.09 10.03 41.15
CA GLY A 531 -7.91 9.89 39.95
C GLY A 531 -8.36 11.20 39.29
N CYS A 532 -7.61 12.30 39.47
CA CYS A 532 -7.98 13.62 38.97
C CYS A 532 -7.99 13.76 37.43
N GLY A 533 -7.37 12.83 36.71
CA GLY A 533 -7.38 12.78 35.25
C GLY A 533 -6.41 13.71 34.54
N LEU A 534 -5.63 14.56 35.23
CA LEU A 534 -4.70 15.48 34.58
C LEU A 534 -3.68 14.76 33.68
N CYS A 535 -3.13 13.64 34.16
CA CYS A 535 -2.17 12.84 33.35
C CYS A 535 -2.75 12.35 32.04
N ALA A 536 -4.04 11.96 32.01
CA ALA A 536 -4.72 11.54 30.79
C ALA A 536 -5.03 12.73 29.86
N LYS A 537 -5.51 13.85 30.45
CA LYS A 537 -5.84 15.08 29.70
C LYS A 537 -4.61 15.74 29.06
N GLU A 538 -3.49 15.72 29.75
CA GLU A 538 -2.24 16.33 29.29
C GLU A 538 -1.37 15.36 28.47
N CYS A 539 -1.84 14.12 28.23
CA CYS A 539 -1.16 13.16 27.38
C CYS A 539 -1.36 13.51 25.89
N PRO A 540 -0.32 13.98 25.16
CA PRO A 540 -0.50 14.44 23.78
C PRO A 540 -0.94 13.32 22.82
N CYS A 541 -0.46 12.10 23.04
CA CYS A 541 -0.69 10.96 22.16
C CYS A 541 -1.84 10.03 22.58
N HIS A 542 -2.61 10.40 23.59
CA HIS A 542 -3.74 9.61 24.15
C HIS A 542 -3.34 8.20 24.65
N TYR A 543 -2.11 8.05 25.15
CA TYR A 543 -1.61 6.79 25.70
C TYR A 543 -2.14 6.49 27.10
N ILE A 544 -2.49 7.53 27.88
CA ILE A 544 -3.04 7.40 29.23
C ILE A 544 -4.54 7.64 29.17
N GLN A 545 -5.31 6.72 29.72
CA GLN A 545 -6.76 6.81 29.83
C GLN A 545 -7.20 6.59 31.28
N LEU A 546 -8.44 7.00 31.60
CA LEU A 546 -9.05 6.73 32.88
C LEU A 546 -10.03 5.57 32.77
N THR A 547 -9.93 4.63 33.68
CA THR A 547 -10.86 3.51 33.83
C THR A 547 -11.49 3.52 35.21
N LEU A 548 -12.72 2.99 35.34
CA LEU A 548 -13.33 2.77 36.64
C LEU A 548 -12.46 1.82 37.46
N GLU A 549 -12.22 2.18 38.70
CA GLU A 549 -11.61 1.26 39.65
C GLU A 549 -12.63 0.16 39.99
N LYS A 550 -12.21 -1.11 39.84
CA LYS A 550 -13.05 -2.27 40.12
C LYS A 550 -13.02 -2.62 41.61
#